data_a2a9d91bdd00a7fcc79620059fe5d797
#
_entry.id   a2a9d91bdd00a7fcc79620059fe5d797
#
_cell.length_a   1.000
_cell.length_b   1.000
_cell.length_c   1.000
_cell.angle_alpha   90.00
_cell.angle_beta   90.00
_cell.angle_gamma   90.00
#
_symmetry.space_group_name_H-M   'P 1'
#
loop_
_entity.id
_entity.type
_entity.pdbx_description
1 polymer ?
#
loop_
_entity_poly.entity_id
_entity_poly.type
_entity_poly.pdbx_seq_one_letter_code
_entity_poly.pdbx_strand_id
1 'polypeptide(L)'
;MAAIKEPWGLSVLGAGSVSAEPRRAHVDLAVDLLAPTPKAAFAEAGTAVTRLRAVLREHGIPDSDVSGSRLQLTSQYRGYGADRTFHGYACVATYTVRTEALAGLELLIEDAVTAGANRVDAVRFEVDDKPSMRDEARRRAVAAARRKAEVYAEACGLRLGPVIHIEDVDPESVGGHSHGRRTGGDPEDDGALTPGSVRVEAAVLLGFSLLPE
;
A
#
# COMPACT_ATOMS: atom_id res chain seq x y z
N MET A 1 12.01 -7.27 -20.25
CA MET A 1 12.86 -6.24 -20.89
C MET A 1 12.53 -6.21 -22.37
N ALA A 2 11.98 -5.11 -22.88
CA ALA A 2 11.87 -4.92 -24.31
C ALA A 2 13.26 -4.63 -24.88
N ALA A 3 13.79 -5.55 -25.68
CA ALA A 3 15.06 -5.34 -26.37
C ALA A 3 14.81 -4.50 -27.61
N ILE A 4 15.51 -3.38 -27.73
CA ILE A 4 15.52 -2.58 -28.95
C ILE A 4 16.28 -3.39 -30.02
N LYS A 5 15.59 -3.74 -31.11
CA LYS A 5 16.12 -4.67 -32.12
C LYS A 5 17.18 -4.08 -33.06
N GLU A 6 17.30 -2.75 -33.11
CA GLU A 6 18.28 -2.06 -33.97
C GLU A 6 19.10 -1.06 -33.14
N PRO A 7 20.45 -1.04 -33.30
CA PRO A 7 21.31 -0.10 -32.59
C PRO A 7 21.09 1.31 -33.14
N TRP A 8 20.49 2.19 -32.33
CA TRP A 8 20.17 3.57 -32.73
C TRP A 8 20.75 4.62 -31.76
N GLY A 9 21.42 4.21 -30.74
CA GLY A 9 21.99 5.08 -29.72
C GLY A 9 22.16 4.40 -28.36
N LEU A 10 21.93 5.16 -27.30
CA LEU A 10 22.05 4.71 -25.91
C LEU A 10 20.69 4.63 -25.25
N SER A 11 20.36 3.49 -24.68
CA SER A 11 19.16 3.33 -23.82
C SER A 11 19.56 3.13 -22.38
N VAL A 12 18.99 3.91 -21.47
CA VAL A 12 19.28 3.88 -20.04
C VAL A 12 18.02 3.93 -19.20
N LEU A 13 18.00 3.11 -18.16
CA LEU A 13 16.97 3.14 -17.14
C LEU A 13 17.38 4.09 -16.02
N GLY A 14 16.50 5.02 -15.67
CA GLY A 14 16.59 5.86 -14.49
C GLY A 14 15.50 5.52 -13.49
N ALA A 15 15.80 5.62 -12.21
CA ALA A 15 14.86 5.49 -11.13
C ALA A 15 14.95 6.71 -10.20
N GLY A 16 13.83 7.09 -9.62
CA GLY A 16 13.73 8.19 -8.67
C GLY A 16 12.73 7.86 -7.58
N SER A 17 12.94 8.37 -6.39
CA SER A 17 12.01 8.22 -5.28
C SER A 17 11.90 9.50 -4.47
N VAL A 18 10.75 9.65 -3.81
CA VAL A 18 10.44 10.71 -2.87
C VAL A 18 9.81 10.07 -1.65
N SER A 19 10.26 10.47 -0.47
CA SER A 19 9.67 10.02 0.80
C SER A 19 9.09 11.22 1.53
N ALA A 20 7.96 11.04 2.20
CA ALA A 20 7.34 12.03 3.06
C ALA A 20 6.74 11.36 4.29
N GLU A 21 6.59 12.13 5.37
CA GLU A 21 5.87 11.68 6.55
C GLU A 21 4.39 11.49 6.21
N PRO A 22 3.76 10.41 6.69
CA PRO A 22 2.33 10.21 6.50
C PRO A 22 1.53 11.27 7.25
N ARG A 23 0.38 11.61 6.69
CA ARG A 23 -0.58 12.53 7.30
C ARG A 23 -1.84 11.82 7.77
N ARG A 24 -2.14 10.67 7.19
CA ARG A 24 -3.32 9.87 7.49
C ARG A 24 -2.99 8.40 7.60
N ALA A 25 -3.80 7.69 8.37
CA ALA A 25 -3.84 6.24 8.38
C ALA A 25 -5.22 5.74 7.96
N HIS A 26 -5.24 4.64 7.24
CA HIS A 26 -6.42 3.84 6.95
C HIS A 26 -6.27 2.53 7.68
N VAL A 27 -7.19 2.24 8.59
CA VAL A 27 -7.22 1.00 9.38
C VAL A 27 -8.39 0.15 8.89
N ASP A 28 -8.10 -1.03 8.37
CA ASP A 28 -9.12 -1.99 8.00
C ASP A 28 -9.43 -2.90 9.18
N LEU A 29 -10.63 -2.75 9.72
CA LEU A 29 -11.14 -3.48 10.87
C LEU A 29 -12.26 -4.42 10.45
N ALA A 30 -12.39 -5.56 11.12
CA ALA A 30 -13.55 -6.42 10.97
C ALA A 30 -14.09 -6.91 12.31
N VAL A 31 -15.41 -7.02 12.36
CA VAL A 31 -16.14 -7.79 13.35
C VAL A 31 -16.51 -9.10 12.67
N ASP A 32 -15.95 -10.22 13.15
CA ASP A 32 -16.14 -11.57 12.59
C ASP A 32 -16.61 -12.51 13.71
N LEU A 33 -17.91 -12.79 13.75
CA LEU A 33 -18.54 -13.55 14.84
C LEU A 33 -19.21 -14.81 14.30
N LEU A 34 -19.12 -15.88 15.10
CA LEU A 34 -19.73 -17.16 14.83
C LEU A 34 -20.78 -17.46 15.91
N ALA A 35 -22.00 -17.78 15.50
CA ALA A 35 -23.09 -18.16 16.41
C ALA A 35 -23.88 -19.38 15.90
N PRO A 36 -24.59 -20.09 16.77
CA PRO A 36 -25.35 -21.28 16.38
C PRO A 36 -26.53 -21.00 15.41
N THR A 37 -27.07 -19.78 15.44
CA THR A 37 -28.20 -19.39 14.59
C THR A 37 -27.89 -18.09 13.83
N PRO A 38 -28.49 -17.89 12.64
CA PRO A 38 -28.31 -16.66 11.86
C PRO A 38 -28.73 -15.40 12.65
N LYS A 39 -29.82 -15.51 13.41
CA LYS A 39 -30.36 -14.41 14.23
C LYS A 39 -29.37 -14.02 15.34
N ALA A 40 -28.77 -14.99 16.00
CA ALA A 40 -27.78 -14.72 17.05
C ALA A 40 -26.51 -14.09 16.47
N ALA A 41 -25.97 -14.65 15.38
CA ALA A 41 -24.80 -14.10 14.69
C ALA A 41 -25.01 -12.64 14.28
N PHE A 42 -26.16 -12.34 13.72
CA PHE A 42 -26.51 -10.96 13.30
C PHE A 42 -26.67 -10.01 14.49
N ALA A 43 -27.34 -10.44 15.57
CA ALA A 43 -27.57 -9.62 16.76
C ALA A 43 -26.26 -9.30 17.50
N GLU A 44 -25.40 -10.30 17.66
CA GLU A 44 -24.08 -10.14 18.30
C GLU A 44 -23.18 -9.22 17.49
N ALA A 45 -23.13 -9.40 16.16
CA ALA A 45 -22.39 -8.52 15.26
C ALA A 45 -22.91 -7.08 15.34
N GLY A 46 -24.22 -6.86 15.33
CA GLY A 46 -24.82 -5.53 15.47
C GLY A 46 -24.45 -4.84 16.79
N THR A 47 -24.40 -5.61 17.89
CA THR A 47 -23.97 -5.10 19.19
C THR A 47 -22.49 -4.70 19.18
N ALA A 48 -21.61 -5.53 18.62
CA ALA A 48 -20.19 -5.23 18.49
C ALA A 48 -19.94 -4.00 17.59
N VAL A 49 -20.64 -3.91 16.47
CA VAL A 49 -20.57 -2.75 15.56
C VAL A 49 -21.00 -1.45 16.26
N THR A 50 -22.06 -1.50 17.07
CA THR A 50 -22.52 -0.33 17.81
C THR A 50 -21.48 0.15 18.83
N ARG A 51 -20.84 -0.77 19.55
CA ARG A 51 -19.73 -0.45 20.47
C ARG A 51 -18.51 0.08 19.74
N LEU A 52 -18.11 -0.56 18.64
CA LEU A 52 -17.01 -0.10 17.81
C LEU A 52 -17.23 1.35 17.34
N ARG A 53 -18.42 1.67 16.83
CA ARG A 53 -18.74 3.03 16.40
C ARG A 53 -18.68 4.06 17.55
N ALA A 54 -19.09 3.67 18.76
CA ALA A 54 -18.98 4.54 19.92
C ALA A 54 -17.52 4.87 20.23
N VAL A 55 -16.65 3.86 20.28
CA VAL A 55 -15.21 4.02 20.50
C VAL A 55 -14.56 4.87 19.40
N LEU A 56 -14.89 4.65 18.13
CA LEU A 56 -14.34 5.49 17.05
C LEU A 56 -14.71 6.97 17.24
N ARG A 57 -15.94 7.28 17.67
CA ARG A 57 -16.34 8.67 17.96
C ARG A 57 -15.61 9.25 19.17
N GLU A 58 -15.35 8.46 20.22
CA GLU A 58 -14.56 8.87 21.39
C GLU A 58 -13.12 9.23 20.99
N HIS A 59 -12.55 8.55 19.98
CA HIS A 59 -11.28 8.91 19.36
C HIS A 59 -11.37 10.07 18.35
N GLY A 60 -12.51 10.75 18.27
CA GLY A 60 -12.70 11.91 17.39
C GLY A 60 -12.90 11.56 15.92
N ILE A 61 -13.19 10.31 15.60
CA ILE A 61 -13.43 9.86 14.23
C ILE A 61 -14.93 9.96 13.91
N PRO A 62 -15.34 10.87 13.02
CA PRO A 62 -16.74 10.99 12.63
C PRO A 62 -17.17 9.82 11.73
N ASP A 63 -18.47 9.54 11.68
CA ASP A 63 -19.03 8.46 10.86
C ASP A 63 -18.71 8.63 9.36
N SER A 64 -18.43 9.85 8.88
CA SER A 64 -17.99 10.13 7.51
C SER A 64 -16.62 9.56 7.16
N ASP A 65 -15.77 9.34 8.17
CA ASP A 65 -14.42 8.78 8.02
C ASP A 65 -14.38 7.26 8.25
N VAL A 66 -15.55 6.67 8.44
CA VAL A 66 -15.76 5.23 8.53
C VAL A 66 -16.49 4.78 7.27
N SER A 67 -15.76 4.19 6.34
CA SER A 67 -16.31 3.71 5.06
C SER A 67 -16.40 2.19 5.01
N GLY A 68 -17.26 1.67 4.15
CA GLY A 68 -17.25 0.29 3.71
C GLY A 68 -17.82 -0.71 4.71
N SER A 69 -19.07 -0.56 5.15
CA SER A 69 -19.71 -1.68 5.85
C SER A 69 -20.17 -2.73 4.84
N ARG A 70 -19.43 -3.81 4.70
CA ARG A 70 -19.93 -5.02 4.06
C ARG A 70 -20.38 -5.97 5.16
N LEU A 71 -21.69 -6.19 5.28
CA LEU A 71 -22.22 -7.23 6.16
C LEU A 71 -22.40 -8.51 5.33
N GLN A 72 -21.78 -9.59 5.79
CA GLN A 72 -21.90 -10.91 5.17
C GLN A 72 -22.30 -11.93 6.23
N LEU A 73 -23.36 -12.70 5.97
CA LEU A 73 -23.80 -13.79 6.81
C LEU A 73 -23.70 -15.09 6.01
N THR A 74 -22.92 -16.07 6.52
CA THR A 74 -22.65 -17.34 5.84
C THR A 74 -22.72 -18.51 6.83
N SER A 75 -23.17 -19.67 6.34
CA SER A 75 -23.04 -20.92 7.11
C SER A 75 -21.61 -21.44 7.03
N GLN A 76 -21.07 -21.81 8.18
CA GLN A 76 -19.73 -22.37 8.32
C GLN A 76 -19.78 -23.88 8.57
N TYR A 77 -18.84 -24.58 7.94
CA TYR A 77 -18.69 -26.02 8.07
C TYR A 77 -17.25 -26.38 8.37
N ARG A 78 -17.00 -27.43 9.12
CA ARG A 78 -15.68 -28.03 9.34
C ARG A 78 -15.60 -29.39 8.67
N GLY A 79 -14.39 -29.81 8.27
CA GLY A 79 -14.13 -31.08 7.62
C GLY A 79 -14.32 -31.03 6.10
N TYR A 80 -13.97 -32.13 5.43
CA TYR A 80 -14.04 -32.30 3.99
C TYR A 80 -14.84 -33.55 3.63
N GLY A 81 -15.52 -33.54 2.51
CA GLY A 81 -16.26 -34.71 2.01
C GLY A 81 -17.36 -35.17 2.96
N ALA A 82 -17.37 -36.46 3.29
CA ALA A 82 -18.37 -37.10 4.16
C ALA A 82 -18.28 -36.69 5.64
N ASP A 83 -17.12 -36.17 6.08
CA ASP A 83 -16.90 -35.73 7.46
C ASP A 83 -17.23 -34.24 7.67
N ARG A 84 -17.89 -33.62 6.70
CA ARG A 84 -18.30 -32.22 6.78
C ARG A 84 -19.41 -32.03 7.82
N THR A 85 -19.09 -31.31 8.91
CA THR A 85 -20.04 -30.99 9.98
C THR A 85 -20.38 -29.50 9.99
N PHE A 86 -21.64 -29.20 10.26
CA PHE A 86 -22.08 -27.81 10.44
C PHE A 86 -21.45 -27.23 11.71
N HIS A 87 -20.86 -26.03 11.60
CA HIS A 87 -20.14 -25.35 12.68
C HIS A 87 -20.88 -24.14 13.25
N GLY A 88 -21.73 -23.50 12.46
CA GLY A 88 -22.48 -22.32 12.84
C GLY A 88 -22.67 -21.34 11.71
N TYR A 89 -23.09 -20.13 12.04
CA TYR A 89 -23.24 -19.01 11.11
C TYR A 89 -22.23 -17.93 11.46
N ALA A 90 -21.38 -17.59 10.48
CA ALA A 90 -20.45 -16.47 10.60
C ALA A 90 -21.13 -15.19 10.10
N CYS A 91 -21.04 -14.13 10.90
CA CYS A 91 -21.44 -12.78 10.52
C CYS A 91 -20.20 -11.88 10.52
N VAL A 92 -19.84 -11.37 9.34
CA VAL A 92 -18.65 -10.53 9.14
C VAL A 92 -19.08 -9.14 8.73
N ALA A 93 -18.60 -8.13 9.45
CA ALA A 93 -18.75 -6.72 9.10
C ALA A 93 -17.37 -6.08 8.99
N THR A 94 -17.02 -5.50 7.82
CA THR A 94 -15.72 -4.88 7.55
C THR A 94 -15.84 -3.37 7.45
N TYR A 95 -14.86 -2.66 7.98
CA TYR A 95 -14.79 -1.21 8.02
C TYR A 95 -13.39 -0.74 7.65
N THR A 96 -13.31 0.35 6.88
CA THR A 96 -12.08 1.11 6.71
C THR A 96 -12.26 2.43 7.48
N VAL A 97 -11.43 2.63 8.47
CA VAL A 97 -11.40 3.81 9.33
C VAL A 97 -10.26 4.72 8.88
N ARG A 98 -10.56 5.99 8.61
CA ARG A 98 -9.58 7.01 8.26
C ARG A 98 -9.33 7.91 9.47
N THR A 99 -8.05 8.14 9.80
CA THR A 99 -7.67 9.06 10.89
C THR A 99 -6.42 9.86 10.55
N GLU A 100 -6.35 11.08 11.06
CA GLU A 100 -5.17 11.95 11.01
C GLU A 100 -4.40 11.93 12.35
N ALA A 101 -4.98 11.33 13.39
CA ALA A 101 -4.38 11.22 14.73
C ALA A 101 -3.40 10.04 14.80
N LEU A 102 -2.28 10.13 14.08
CA LEU A 102 -1.31 9.03 13.96
C LEU A 102 -0.65 8.66 15.29
N ALA A 103 -0.41 9.63 16.17
CA ALA A 103 0.19 9.39 17.49
C ALA A 103 -0.69 8.55 18.43
N GLY A 104 -2.02 8.53 18.19
CA GLY A 104 -2.98 7.74 18.98
C GLY A 104 -3.42 6.45 18.31
N LEU A 105 -2.78 6.04 17.20
CA LEU A 105 -3.24 4.95 16.35
C LEU A 105 -3.22 3.60 17.07
N GLU A 106 -2.22 3.34 17.89
CA GLU A 106 -2.09 2.10 18.65
C GLU A 106 -3.23 1.97 19.67
N LEU A 107 -3.49 3.01 20.44
CA LEU A 107 -4.59 3.06 21.41
C LEU A 107 -5.95 2.93 20.72
N LEU A 108 -6.14 3.60 19.58
CA LEU A 108 -7.34 3.46 18.78
C LEU A 108 -7.61 1.99 18.37
N ILE A 109 -6.57 1.28 17.93
CA ILE A 109 -6.70 -0.11 17.51
C ILE A 109 -6.99 -1.01 18.72
N GLU A 110 -6.31 -0.80 19.85
CA GLU A 110 -6.52 -1.53 21.09
C GLU A 110 -7.96 -1.37 21.58
N ASP A 111 -8.47 -0.15 21.63
CA ASP A 111 -9.84 0.15 22.05
C ASP A 111 -10.87 -0.41 21.07
N ALA A 112 -10.60 -0.35 19.76
CA ALA A 112 -11.46 -0.94 18.74
C ALA A 112 -11.54 -2.47 18.87
N VAL A 113 -10.43 -3.13 19.15
CA VAL A 113 -10.39 -4.58 19.42
C VAL A 113 -11.17 -4.93 20.70
N THR A 114 -11.00 -4.16 21.75
CA THR A 114 -11.74 -4.31 23.01
C THR A 114 -13.26 -4.12 22.81
N ALA A 115 -13.66 -3.21 21.90
CA ALA A 115 -15.05 -2.96 21.55
C ALA A 115 -15.70 -4.07 20.72
N GLY A 116 -14.88 -4.95 20.13
CA GLY A 116 -15.35 -6.12 19.38
C GLY A 116 -14.88 -6.22 17.92
N ALA A 117 -14.00 -5.35 17.45
CA ALA A 117 -13.27 -5.56 16.19
C ALA A 117 -12.20 -6.64 16.43
N ASN A 118 -12.55 -7.87 16.13
CA ASN A 118 -11.66 -9.01 16.40
C ASN A 118 -10.71 -9.38 15.27
N ARG A 119 -10.65 -8.53 14.22
CA ARG A 119 -9.68 -8.65 13.13
C ARG A 119 -9.25 -7.26 12.66
N VAL A 120 -7.94 -7.10 12.53
CA VAL A 120 -7.28 -5.94 11.89
C VAL A 120 -6.62 -6.47 10.63
N ASP A 121 -7.19 -6.14 9.47
CA ASP A 121 -6.75 -6.69 8.19
C ASP A 121 -5.53 -5.93 7.64
N ALA A 122 -5.49 -4.61 7.82
CA ALA A 122 -4.37 -3.77 7.38
C ALA A 122 -4.34 -2.42 8.09
N VAL A 123 -3.15 -1.86 8.21
CA VAL A 123 -2.92 -0.44 8.50
C VAL A 123 -2.11 0.13 7.34
N ARG A 124 -2.66 1.15 6.67
CA ARG A 124 -2.02 1.81 5.53
C ARG A 124 -1.84 3.28 5.83
N PHE A 125 -0.64 3.78 5.57
CA PHE A 125 -0.33 5.19 5.74
C PHE A 125 -0.42 5.94 4.40
N GLU A 126 -0.93 7.17 4.44
CA GLU A 126 -1.13 8.02 3.28
C GLU A 126 -0.54 9.40 3.49
N VAL A 127 -0.03 9.97 2.38
CA VAL A 127 0.43 11.36 2.28
C VAL A 127 -0.61 12.18 1.53
N ASP A 128 -0.69 13.49 1.81
CA ASP A 128 -1.71 14.37 1.21
C ASP A 128 -1.53 14.55 -0.30
N ASP A 129 -0.29 14.72 -0.75
CA ASP A 129 0.01 15.07 -2.14
C ASP A 129 0.81 13.98 -2.87
N LYS A 130 0.24 12.79 -2.94
CA LYS A 130 0.82 11.66 -3.67
C LYS A 130 1.05 11.96 -5.17
N PRO A 131 0.17 12.72 -5.88
CA PRO A 131 0.42 13.11 -7.26
C PRO A 131 1.68 13.96 -7.44
N SER A 132 1.87 15.02 -6.66
CA SER A 132 3.07 15.86 -6.72
C SER A 132 4.35 15.09 -6.38
N MET A 133 4.28 14.21 -5.37
CA MET A 133 5.40 13.31 -5.04
C MET A 133 5.76 12.39 -6.23
N ARG A 134 4.76 11.87 -6.95
CA ARG A 134 4.98 11.04 -8.13
C ARG A 134 5.65 11.83 -9.27
N ASP A 135 5.22 13.06 -9.48
CA ASP A 135 5.82 13.92 -10.48
C ASP A 135 7.28 14.27 -10.15
N GLU A 136 7.57 14.52 -8.88
CA GLU A 136 8.95 14.75 -8.44
C GLU A 136 9.80 13.47 -8.54
N ALA A 137 9.26 12.31 -8.21
CA ALA A 137 9.94 11.03 -8.42
C ALA A 137 10.27 10.79 -9.90
N ARG A 138 9.35 11.14 -10.83
CA ARG A 138 9.60 11.10 -12.27
C ARG A 138 10.71 12.06 -12.72
N ARG A 139 10.71 13.30 -12.21
CA ARG A 139 11.82 14.25 -12.50
C ARG A 139 13.16 13.70 -12.03
N ARG A 140 13.22 13.09 -10.86
CA ARG A 140 14.44 12.43 -10.34
C ARG A 140 14.85 11.23 -11.19
N ALA A 141 13.90 10.42 -11.65
CA ALA A 141 14.16 9.29 -12.54
C ALA A 141 14.78 9.76 -13.87
N VAL A 142 14.23 10.80 -14.49
CA VAL A 142 14.77 11.41 -15.73
C VAL A 142 16.18 11.96 -15.49
N ALA A 143 16.41 12.68 -14.40
CA ALA A 143 17.73 13.21 -14.09
C ALA A 143 18.76 12.09 -13.83
N ALA A 144 18.35 10.99 -13.20
CA ALA A 144 19.20 9.82 -12.95
C ALA A 144 19.56 9.11 -14.26
N ALA A 145 18.59 8.93 -15.19
CA ALA A 145 18.83 8.36 -16.51
C ALA A 145 19.83 9.22 -17.30
N ARG A 146 19.62 10.55 -17.31
CA ARG A 146 20.49 11.47 -18.02
C ARG A 146 21.93 11.45 -17.51
N ARG A 147 22.14 11.54 -16.20
CA ARG A 147 23.50 11.43 -15.61
C ARG A 147 24.17 10.12 -15.98
N LYS A 148 23.44 9.00 -15.95
CA LYS A 148 23.98 7.69 -16.37
C LYS A 148 24.35 7.69 -17.86
N ALA A 149 23.54 8.28 -18.72
CA ALA A 149 23.80 8.38 -20.15
C ALA A 149 25.04 9.23 -20.45
N GLU A 150 25.23 10.34 -19.74
CA GLU A 150 26.42 11.23 -19.87
C GLU A 150 27.69 10.47 -19.54
N VAL A 151 27.72 9.67 -18.47
CA VAL A 151 28.89 8.84 -18.09
C VAL A 151 29.23 7.83 -19.20
N TYR A 152 28.22 7.17 -19.79
CA TYR A 152 28.48 6.23 -20.88
C TYR A 152 28.98 6.91 -22.15
N ALA A 153 28.39 8.04 -22.52
CA ALA A 153 28.81 8.79 -23.71
C ALA A 153 30.29 9.26 -23.57
N GLU A 154 30.62 9.88 -22.43
CA GLU A 154 31.97 10.34 -22.10
C GLU A 154 32.99 9.19 -22.14
N ALA A 155 32.70 8.05 -21.48
CA ALA A 155 33.57 6.89 -21.45
C ALA A 155 33.83 6.28 -22.83
N CYS A 156 32.92 6.51 -23.80
CA CYS A 156 33.05 6.05 -25.17
C CYS A 156 33.68 7.10 -26.11
N GLY A 157 34.07 8.28 -25.64
CA GLY A 157 34.55 9.39 -26.49
C GLY A 157 33.46 9.96 -27.41
N LEU A 158 32.22 10.02 -26.88
CA LEU A 158 31.06 10.51 -27.63
C LEU A 158 30.36 11.62 -26.83
N ARG A 159 29.58 12.41 -27.51
CA ARG A 159 28.69 13.39 -26.86
C ARG A 159 27.26 12.87 -26.82
N LEU A 160 26.59 13.10 -25.67
CA LEU A 160 25.18 12.77 -25.54
C LEU A 160 24.33 13.73 -26.41
N GLY A 161 23.54 13.13 -27.30
CA GLY A 161 22.58 13.86 -28.13
C GLY A 161 21.21 14.03 -27.47
N PRO A 162 20.20 14.48 -28.20
CA PRO A 162 18.85 14.64 -27.71
C PRO A 162 18.21 13.33 -27.32
N VAL A 163 17.20 13.43 -26.44
CA VAL A 163 16.29 12.32 -26.12
C VAL A 163 15.44 12.00 -27.34
N ILE A 164 15.42 10.76 -27.77
CA ILE A 164 14.68 10.28 -28.96
C ILE A 164 13.63 9.22 -28.57
N HIS A 165 13.64 8.74 -27.31
CA HIS A 165 12.66 7.79 -26.80
C HIS A 165 12.43 8.01 -25.31
N ILE A 166 11.17 7.93 -24.88
CA ILE A 166 10.77 7.97 -23.48
C ILE A 166 9.72 6.90 -23.26
N GLU A 167 9.94 6.06 -22.26
CA GLU A 167 8.97 5.05 -21.81
C GLU A 167 8.80 5.16 -20.28
N ASP A 168 7.57 5.37 -19.81
CA ASP A 168 7.23 5.32 -18.39
C ASP A 168 7.20 3.85 -17.97
N VAL A 169 8.04 3.46 -17.02
CA VAL A 169 8.22 2.08 -16.60
C VAL A 169 7.65 1.92 -15.21
N ASP A 170 6.86 0.86 -15.00
CA ASP A 170 6.40 0.52 -13.67
C ASP A 170 7.60 0.11 -12.81
N PRO A 171 7.89 0.83 -11.69
CA PRO A 171 9.00 0.51 -10.82
C PRO A 171 8.98 -0.92 -10.29
N GLU A 172 7.78 -1.50 -10.07
CA GLU A 172 7.61 -2.87 -9.60
C GLU A 172 8.05 -3.90 -10.66
N SER A 173 7.99 -3.55 -11.94
CA SER A 173 8.43 -4.42 -13.05
C SER A 173 9.94 -4.47 -13.23
N VAL A 174 10.66 -3.45 -12.75
CA VAL A 174 12.13 -3.33 -12.89
C VAL A 174 12.87 -4.02 -11.76
N GLY A 175 12.26 -4.06 -10.57
CA GLY A 175 12.74 -4.83 -9.44
C GLY A 175 12.46 -6.31 -9.68
N GLY A 176 13.30 -6.99 -10.46
CA GLY A 176 13.16 -8.41 -10.76
C GLY A 176 12.92 -9.23 -9.51
N HIS A 177 11.72 -9.86 -9.40
CA HIS A 177 11.38 -11.00 -8.53
C HIS A 177 11.87 -10.97 -7.07
N SER A 178 11.82 -9.85 -6.38
CA SER A 178 11.80 -9.87 -4.92
C SER A 178 10.38 -10.19 -4.45
N HIS A 179 9.98 -11.44 -4.61
CA HIS A 179 8.89 -12.02 -3.85
C HIS A 179 9.26 -11.93 -2.37
N GLY A 180 8.60 -11.09 -1.65
CA GLY A 180 8.64 -11.06 -0.21
C GLY A 180 9.75 -10.20 0.36
N ARG A 181 9.45 -8.97 0.55
CA ARG A 181 9.69 -8.19 1.76
C ARG A 181 9.33 -6.73 1.51
N ARG A 182 8.09 -6.36 1.73
CA ARG A 182 7.78 -5.01 2.16
C ARG A 182 8.32 -4.86 3.57
N THR A 183 9.62 -4.65 3.67
CA THR A 183 10.28 -4.23 4.89
C THR A 183 11.03 -2.96 4.57
N GLY A 184 10.29 -1.86 4.54
CA GLY A 184 10.87 -0.56 4.80
C GLY A 184 10.78 -0.30 6.30
N GLY A 185 11.39 -1.13 7.10
CA GLY A 185 11.66 -0.94 8.51
C GLY A 185 13.10 -1.33 8.75
N ASP A 186 13.89 -0.46 9.35
CA ASP A 186 15.16 -0.80 9.96
C ASP A 186 14.92 -1.96 10.94
N PRO A 187 15.87 -2.93 11.11
CA PRO A 187 15.69 -4.07 12.01
C PRO A 187 15.64 -3.73 13.50
N GLU A 188 15.59 -2.47 13.89
CA GLU A 188 15.43 -1.98 15.25
C GLU A 188 14.04 -1.39 15.55
N ASP A 189 13.05 -1.57 14.68
CA ASP A 189 11.68 -1.11 14.96
C ASP A 189 10.98 -2.13 15.88
N ASP A 190 11.02 -1.78 17.16
CA ASP A 190 10.46 -2.44 18.33
C ASP A 190 8.92 -2.45 18.23
N GLY A 191 8.33 -3.26 17.36
CA GLY A 191 6.91 -3.69 17.40
C GLY A 191 5.82 -2.60 17.48
N ALA A 192 6.17 -1.34 17.59
CA ALA A 192 5.26 -0.22 17.65
C ALA A 192 4.72 0.11 16.25
N LEU A 193 3.42 0.42 16.15
CA LEU A 193 2.77 0.93 14.93
C LEU A 193 3.24 2.38 14.63
N THR A 194 4.57 2.58 14.63
CA THR A 194 5.16 3.87 14.35
C THR A 194 5.08 4.14 12.85
N PRO A 195 4.46 5.25 12.42
CA PRO A 195 4.34 5.56 11.01
C PRO A 195 5.72 5.83 10.40
N GLY A 196 6.22 4.87 9.62
CA GLY A 196 7.40 5.07 8.78
C GLY A 196 7.10 6.06 7.64
N SER A 197 8.14 6.51 6.91
CA SER A 197 7.94 7.38 5.75
C SER A 197 7.23 6.66 4.60
N VAL A 198 6.26 7.32 3.99
CA VAL A 198 5.65 6.85 2.74
C VAL A 198 6.56 7.17 1.58
N ARG A 199 7.01 6.16 0.84
CA ARG A 199 7.87 6.29 -0.32
C ARG A 199 7.08 6.13 -1.61
N VAL A 200 7.28 7.07 -2.53
CA VAL A 200 6.74 7.04 -3.90
C VAL A 200 7.90 6.89 -4.87
N GLU A 201 7.83 5.92 -5.75
CA GLU A 201 8.86 5.59 -6.72
C GLU A 201 8.38 5.84 -8.15
N ALA A 202 9.31 6.11 -9.04
CA ALA A 202 9.11 6.19 -10.48
C ALA A 202 10.33 5.65 -11.22
N ALA A 203 10.12 5.06 -12.38
CA ALA A 203 11.20 4.64 -13.26
C ALA A 203 10.89 5.07 -14.71
N VAL A 204 11.93 5.37 -15.46
CA VAL A 204 11.84 5.78 -16.85
C VAL A 204 12.95 5.16 -17.66
N LEU A 205 12.63 4.65 -18.85
CA LEU A 205 13.59 4.27 -19.86
C LEU A 205 13.74 5.43 -20.84
N LEU A 206 14.97 5.97 -20.95
CA LEU A 206 15.29 7.02 -21.90
C LEU A 206 16.23 6.50 -22.99
N GLY A 207 15.93 6.85 -24.24
CA GLY A 207 16.79 6.65 -25.37
C GLY A 207 17.39 7.96 -25.84
N PHE A 208 18.70 7.98 -26.07
CA PHE A 208 19.46 9.12 -26.52
C PHE A 208 20.18 8.80 -27.84
N SER A 209 20.25 9.78 -28.75
CA SER A 209 21.22 9.70 -29.83
C SER A 209 22.62 9.95 -29.30
N LEU A 210 23.63 9.43 -29.99
CA LEU A 210 25.04 9.66 -29.70
C LEU A 210 25.65 10.45 -30.86
N LEU A 211 26.49 11.43 -30.54
CA LEU A 211 27.15 12.32 -31.49
C LEU A 211 28.67 12.13 -31.38
N PRO A 212 29.43 12.19 -32.49
CA PRO A 212 30.88 12.26 -32.44
C PRO A 212 31.34 13.49 -31.65
N GLU A 213 32.53 13.44 -31.07
CA GLU A 213 33.16 14.63 -30.48
C GLU A 213 33.40 15.74 -31.52
#